data_a43482b3d19f8f301fd6208f452c96a2
#
_entry.id   a43482b3d19f8f301fd6208f452c96a2
#
_cell.length_a   1.000
_cell.length_b   1.000
_cell.length_c   1.000
_cell.angle_alpha   90.00
_cell.angle_beta   90.00
_cell.angle_gamma   90.00
#
_symmetry.space_group_name_H-M   'P 1'
#
loop_
_entity.id
_entity.type
_entity.pdbx_description
1 polymer ?
#
loop_
_entity_poly.entity_id
_entity_poly.type
_entity_poly.pdbx_seq_one_letter_code
_entity_poly.pdbx_strand_id
1 'polypeptide(L)'
;MRNNRAMTLVPHRIAVLALDDVVGLDLGTPAQVFGTARTADLTPLYRVEVCTPGGRPIRSTAGFQVVPDHGLELLDSADTVIVPGIHDGPPLTDGTLDASVAAALRAAHDRGVRIMSICTGAFVLAAAGLLDGRRATTHWAYADRFRRFHPHVDLDPDVLFVDGGEVLTSAGVAAGIDLCLHVIRTDHGSAVANRSARRCVVPPWREGGQSQYIERPVPRTAETGTAATREWARQRLHEPVALRELAAHARMSVRTFTRHFRSETGLSPAQWLLQQRTEHARLLLETTDLTVDQIARHAGFGTTAALRQHFHSRVGVAPTAYRRTFRTPDPVASQA
;
A
#
# COMPACT_ATOMS: atom_id res chain seq x y z
N MET A 1 -17.97 -35.69 27.17
CA MET A 1 -17.78 -35.41 25.70
C MET A 1 -18.22 -33.98 25.45
N ARG A 2 -17.28 -33.03 25.35
CA ARG A 2 -17.58 -31.63 24.98
C ARG A 2 -17.69 -31.57 23.46
N ASN A 3 -18.89 -31.31 22.97
CA ASN A 3 -19.15 -31.07 21.54
C ASN A 3 -18.42 -29.78 21.12
N ASN A 4 -17.21 -29.90 20.59
CA ASN A 4 -16.48 -28.82 19.98
C ASN A 4 -17.03 -28.64 18.55
N ARG A 5 -18.19 -27.99 18.43
CA ARG A 5 -18.63 -27.47 17.12
C ARG A 5 -17.59 -26.44 16.71
N ALA A 6 -16.68 -26.82 15.82
CA ALA A 6 -15.85 -25.84 15.13
C ALA A 6 -16.81 -24.82 14.51
N MET A 7 -16.80 -23.58 15.01
CA MET A 7 -17.46 -22.47 14.33
C MET A 7 -16.84 -22.38 12.96
N THR A 8 -17.61 -22.71 11.93
CA THR A 8 -17.17 -22.57 10.54
C THR A 8 -16.93 -21.09 10.32
N LEU A 9 -15.67 -20.70 10.19
CA LEU A 9 -15.29 -19.31 9.90
C LEU A 9 -15.85 -18.99 8.50
N VAL A 10 -16.77 -18.02 8.44
CA VAL A 10 -17.29 -17.54 7.14
C VAL A 10 -16.24 -16.57 6.59
N PRO A 11 -15.67 -16.83 5.41
CA PRO A 11 -14.69 -15.93 4.81
C PRO A 11 -15.32 -14.56 4.52
N HIS A 12 -14.57 -13.49 4.76
CA HIS A 12 -14.93 -12.13 4.39
C HIS A 12 -15.06 -12.00 2.86
N ARG A 13 -16.19 -11.52 2.38
CA ARG A 13 -16.53 -11.49 0.95
C ARG A 13 -16.08 -10.19 0.33
N ILE A 14 -15.25 -10.31 -0.72
CA ILE A 14 -14.74 -9.18 -1.49
C ILE A 14 -15.31 -9.24 -2.90
N ALA A 15 -16.07 -8.23 -3.28
CA ALA A 15 -16.51 -8.01 -4.65
C ALA A 15 -15.52 -7.07 -5.37
N VAL A 16 -14.96 -7.52 -6.49
CA VAL A 16 -14.14 -6.69 -7.37
C VAL A 16 -15.00 -6.22 -8.53
N LEU A 17 -15.37 -4.95 -8.51
CA LEU A 17 -16.18 -4.34 -9.58
C LEU A 17 -15.27 -3.90 -10.72
N ALA A 18 -15.25 -4.67 -11.80
CA ALA A 18 -14.48 -4.38 -12.99
C ALA A 18 -15.33 -3.66 -14.06
N LEU A 19 -14.80 -2.59 -14.62
CA LEU A 19 -15.37 -1.82 -15.72
C LEU A 19 -14.57 -2.07 -17.02
N ASP A 20 -15.11 -1.68 -18.16
CA ASP A 20 -14.42 -1.85 -19.44
C ASP A 20 -13.06 -1.11 -19.44
N ASP A 21 -12.09 -1.62 -20.21
CA ASP A 21 -10.69 -1.19 -20.19
C ASP A 21 -10.01 -1.26 -18.81
N VAL A 22 -10.40 -2.26 -18.00
CA VAL A 22 -9.80 -2.51 -16.68
C VAL A 22 -8.31 -2.81 -16.78
N VAL A 23 -7.53 -2.24 -15.87
CA VAL A 23 -6.09 -2.53 -15.74
C VAL A 23 -5.92 -3.96 -15.22
N GLY A 24 -5.37 -4.86 -16.06
CA GLY A 24 -5.29 -6.29 -15.76
C GLY A 24 -4.54 -6.62 -14.47
N LEU A 25 -3.47 -5.89 -14.14
CA LEU A 25 -2.73 -6.07 -12.89
C LEU A 25 -3.57 -5.65 -11.68
N ASP A 26 -4.25 -4.51 -11.77
CA ASP A 26 -5.07 -3.99 -10.67
C ASP A 26 -6.28 -4.92 -10.41
N LEU A 27 -6.85 -5.50 -11.46
CA LEU A 27 -7.92 -6.48 -11.38
C LEU A 27 -7.48 -7.77 -10.67
N GLY A 28 -6.29 -8.28 -11.00
CA GLY A 28 -5.75 -9.51 -10.43
C GLY A 28 -5.23 -9.36 -9.00
N THR A 29 -4.82 -8.16 -8.62
CA THR A 29 -4.18 -7.88 -7.32
C THR A 29 -5.03 -8.31 -6.11
N PRO A 30 -6.33 -7.98 -6.01
CA PRO A 30 -7.15 -8.41 -4.87
C PRO A 30 -7.19 -9.93 -4.72
N ALA A 31 -7.48 -10.66 -5.79
CA ALA A 31 -7.56 -12.11 -5.76
C ALA A 31 -6.22 -12.74 -5.37
N GLN A 32 -5.11 -12.23 -5.92
CA GLN A 32 -3.77 -12.70 -5.60
C GLN A 32 -3.39 -12.46 -4.14
N VAL A 33 -3.64 -11.27 -3.60
CA VAL A 33 -3.19 -10.90 -2.25
C VAL A 33 -4.12 -11.48 -1.18
N PHE A 34 -5.43 -11.24 -1.25
CA PHE A 34 -6.41 -11.74 -0.28
C PHE A 34 -6.54 -13.26 -0.33
N GLY A 35 -6.42 -13.89 -1.51
CA GLY A 35 -6.44 -15.33 -1.68
C GLY A 35 -5.30 -16.08 -0.96
N THR A 36 -4.22 -15.37 -0.59
CA THR A 36 -3.13 -15.93 0.21
C THR A 36 -3.36 -15.84 1.71
N ALA A 37 -4.33 -15.04 2.17
CA ALA A 37 -4.61 -14.83 3.59
C ALA A 37 -5.39 -16.03 4.17
N ARG A 38 -4.75 -16.77 5.05
CA ARG A 38 -5.27 -18.00 5.65
C ARG A 38 -4.99 -18.04 7.14
N THR A 39 -5.82 -18.76 7.88
CA THR A 39 -5.58 -19.12 9.28
C THR A 39 -4.36 -20.05 9.41
N ALA A 40 -4.04 -20.48 10.63
CA ALA A 40 -2.93 -21.41 10.88
C ALA A 40 -3.22 -22.82 10.31
N ASP A 41 -4.47 -23.22 10.28
CA ASP A 41 -4.98 -24.49 9.70
C ASP A 41 -5.33 -24.37 8.20
N LEU A 42 -4.84 -23.32 7.54
CA LEU A 42 -4.97 -23.05 6.10
C LEU A 42 -6.39 -22.73 5.61
N THR A 43 -7.34 -22.47 6.50
CA THR A 43 -8.68 -21.99 6.13
C THR A 43 -8.60 -20.61 5.48
N PRO A 44 -9.23 -20.38 4.32
CA PRO A 44 -9.28 -19.06 3.68
C PRO A 44 -9.99 -18.03 4.57
N LEU A 45 -9.41 -16.83 4.67
CA LEU A 45 -9.98 -15.71 5.42
C LEU A 45 -10.84 -14.80 4.56
N TYR A 46 -10.60 -14.82 3.24
CA TYR A 46 -11.32 -14.01 2.26
C TYR A 46 -11.80 -14.89 1.10
N ARG A 47 -12.93 -14.49 0.52
CA ARG A 47 -13.42 -14.95 -0.78
C ARG A 47 -13.51 -13.76 -1.71
N VAL A 48 -12.78 -13.80 -2.82
CA VAL A 48 -12.72 -12.71 -3.81
C VAL A 48 -13.45 -13.16 -5.07
N GLU A 49 -14.43 -12.37 -5.49
CA GLU A 49 -15.24 -12.63 -6.68
C GLU A 49 -15.27 -11.35 -7.55
N VAL A 50 -15.35 -11.54 -8.87
CA VAL A 50 -15.36 -10.43 -9.83
C VAL A 50 -16.77 -10.26 -10.38
N CYS A 51 -17.20 -9.01 -10.50
CA CYS A 51 -18.45 -8.64 -11.16
C CYS A 51 -18.24 -7.51 -12.17
N THR A 52 -19.17 -7.42 -13.11
CA THR A 52 -19.23 -6.32 -14.09
C THR A 52 -20.65 -5.80 -14.21
N PRO A 53 -20.88 -4.59 -14.71
CA PRO A 53 -22.22 -4.10 -14.99
C PRO A 53 -22.99 -5.04 -15.92
N GLY A 54 -24.10 -5.58 -15.42
CA GLY A 54 -24.97 -6.52 -16.13
C GLY A 54 -24.37 -7.92 -16.37
N GLY A 55 -23.28 -8.29 -15.67
CA GLY A 55 -22.63 -9.61 -15.82
C GLY A 55 -22.04 -9.87 -17.23
N ARG A 56 -21.75 -8.79 -17.98
CA ARG A 56 -21.27 -8.91 -19.36
C ARG A 56 -19.75 -8.96 -19.42
N PRO A 57 -19.16 -9.68 -20.41
CA PRO A 57 -17.72 -9.62 -20.66
C PRO A 57 -17.25 -8.20 -20.91
N ILE A 58 -16.07 -7.87 -20.40
CA ILE A 58 -15.38 -6.60 -20.57
C ILE A 58 -13.96 -6.81 -21.09
N ARG A 59 -13.36 -5.77 -21.67
CA ARG A 59 -11.97 -5.79 -22.09
C ARG A 59 -11.05 -5.43 -20.95
N SER A 60 -9.86 -6.03 -20.96
CA SER A 60 -8.73 -5.60 -20.13
C SER A 60 -7.66 -4.93 -21.00
N THR A 61 -6.97 -3.95 -20.42
CA THR A 61 -5.79 -3.32 -21.05
C THR A 61 -4.63 -4.29 -21.28
N ALA A 62 -4.68 -5.49 -20.68
CA ALA A 62 -3.65 -6.52 -20.81
C ALA A 62 -3.85 -7.48 -21.99
N GLY A 63 -4.79 -7.17 -22.91
CA GLY A 63 -4.99 -7.93 -24.15
C GLY A 63 -5.88 -9.18 -24.00
N PHE A 64 -6.62 -9.32 -22.91
CA PHE A 64 -7.61 -10.37 -22.72
C PHE A 64 -8.99 -9.81 -22.35
N GLN A 65 -10.01 -10.64 -22.41
CA GLN A 65 -11.34 -10.34 -21.91
C GLN A 65 -11.56 -10.95 -20.54
N VAL A 66 -12.34 -10.27 -19.71
CA VAL A 66 -12.82 -10.76 -18.41
C VAL A 66 -14.26 -11.19 -18.60
N VAL A 67 -14.54 -12.46 -18.34
CA VAL A 67 -15.90 -13.02 -18.33
C VAL A 67 -16.27 -13.25 -16.87
N PRO A 68 -17.11 -12.41 -16.26
CA PRO A 68 -17.49 -12.55 -14.85
C PRO A 68 -18.59 -13.59 -14.68
N ASP A 69 -18.65 -14.16 -13.47
CA ASP A 69 -19.78 -15.01 -13.06
C ASP A 69 -20.95 -14.19 -12.48
N HIS A 70 -20.75 -12.91 -12.21
CA HIS A 70 -21.69 -12.06 -11.46
C HIS A 70 -21.87 -10.67 -12.10
N GLY A 71 -23.08 -10.12 -11.92
CA GLY A 71 -23.39 -8.70 -12.16
C GLY A 71 -23.25 -7.85 -10.88
N LEU A 72 -23.85 -6.65 -10.89
CA LEU A 72 -23.80 -5.72 -9.75
C LEU A 72 -24.46 -6.26 -8.47
N GLU A 73 -25.31 -7.26 -8.57
CA GLU A 73 -25.95 -7.93 -7.43
C GLU A 73 -24.94 -8.54 -6.45
N LEU A 74 -23.71 -8.83 -6.91
CA LEU A 74 -22.63 -9.30 -6.03
C LEU A 74 -22.32 -8.29 -4.92
N LEU A 75 -22.45 -6.99 -5.19
CA LEU A 75 -22.19 -5.93 -4.22
C LEU A 75 -23.15 -6.01 -3.03
N ASP A 76 -24.39 -6.54 -3.22
CA ASP A 76 -25.40 -6.62 -2.16
C ASP A 76 -25.00 -7.50 -0.99
N SER A 77 -24.11 -8.46 -1.23
CA SER A 77 -23.66 -9.43 -0.24
C SER A 77 -22.16 -9.32 0.09
N ALA A 78 -21.47 -8.30 -0.43
CA ALA A 78 -20.07 -8.08 -0.16
C ALA A 78 -19.85 -7.39 1.19
N ASP A 79 -18.74 -7.74 1.87
CA ASP A 79 -18.22 -7.04 3.04
C ASP A 79 -17.19 -5.97 2.66
N THR A 80 -16.58 -6.12 1.47
CA THR A 80 -15.69 -5.13 0.86
C THR A 80 -15.93 -5.09 -0.65
N VAL A 81 -15.97 -3.88 -1.23
CA VAL A 81 -15.99 -3.65 -2.68
C VAL A 81 -14.68 -3.01 -3.09
N ILE A 82 -14.04 -3.55 -4.13
CA ILE A 82 -12.79 -2.99 -4.69
C ILE A 82 -13.03 -2.59 -6.14
N VAL A 83 -12.66 -1.36 -6.49
CA VAL A 83 -12.72 -0.84 -7.86
C VAL A 83 -11.30 -0.73 -8.42
N PRO A 84 -10.88 -1.61 -9.34
CA PRO A 84 -9.60 -1.52 -10.04
C PRO A 84 -9.50 -0.29 -10.93
N GLY A 85 -8.28 0.02 -11.36
CA GLY A 85 -8.03 1.06 -12.36
C GLY A 85 -8.61 0.72 -13.73
N ILE A 86 -8.95 1.76 -14.47
CA ILE A 86 -9.36 1.73 -15.88
C ILE A 86 -8.47 2.68 -16.68
N HIS A 87 -8.30 2.42 -17.98
CA HIS A 87 -7.50 3.33 -18.84
C HIS A 87 -8.36 4.25 -19.70
N ASP A 88 -9.63 3.93 -19.89
CA ASP A 88 -10.58 4.73 -20.67
C ASP A 88 -11.98 4.69 -20.05
N GLY A 89 -12.88 5.51 -20.60
CA GLY A 89 -14.29 5.58 -20.20
C GLY A 89 -14.68 6.90 -19.54
N PRO A 90 -15.99 7.11 -19.35
CA PRO A 90 -16.55 8.37 -18.86
C PRO A 90 -15.92 8.88 -17.57
N PRO A 91 -15.60 8.04 -16.55
CA PRO A 91 -14.96 8.56 -15.34
C PRO A 91 -13.64 9.29 -15.59
N LEU A 92 -12.88 8.89 -16.63
CA LEU A 92 -11.60 9.50 -17.01
C LEU A 92 -11.72 10.59 -18.09
N THR A 93 -12.79 10.61 -18.87
CA THR A 93 -12.93 11.53 -20.01
C THR A 93 -13.74 12.77 -19.69
N ASP A 94 -14.78 12.64 -18.89
CA ASP A 94 -15.68 13.74 -18.50
C ASP A 94 -16.07 13.76 -17.01
N GLY A 95 -15.59 12.78 -16.22
CA GLY A 95 -15.87 12.69 -14.79
C GLY A 95 -17.22 12.09 -14.44
N THR A 96 -17.95 11.49 -15.40
CA THR A 96 -19.27 10.89 -15.19
C THR A 96 -19.18 9.38 -14.96
N LEU A 97 -20.24 8.78 -14.43
CA LEU A 97 -20.36 7.35 -14.18
C LEU A 97 -21.76 6.88 -14.52
N ASP A 98 -21.88 5.65 -15.02
CA ASP A 98 -23.16 5.01 -15.22
C ASP A 98 -24.01 5.04 -13.94
N ALA A 99 -25.28 5.41 -14.07
CA ALA A 99 -26.16 5.64 -12.92
C ALA A 99 -26.38 4.35 -12.10
N SER A 100 -26.41 3.18 -12.74
CA SER A 100 -26.59 1.89 -12.05
C SER A 100 -25.36 1.51 -11.23
N VAL A 101 -24.16 1.75 -11.77
CA VAL A 101 -22.89 1.54 -11.07
C VAL A 101 -22.76 2.50 -9.89
N ALA A 102 -23.06 3.79 -10.10
CA ALA A 102 -23.04 4.78 -9.04
C ALA A 102 -24.02 4.44 -7.91
N ALA A 103 -25.24 4.01 -8.26
CA ALA A 103 -26.26 3.61 -7.28
C ALA A 103 -25.82 2.37 -6.47
N ALA A 104 -25.26 1.35 -7.13
CA ALA A 104 -24.80 0.14 -6.48
C ALA A 104 -23.66 0.41 -5.49
N LEU A 105 -22.68 1.26 -5.88
CA LEU A 105 -21.58 1.66 -5.01
C LEU A 105 -22.05 2.44 -3.79
N ARG A 106 -22.95 3.42 -3.97
CA ARG A 106 -23.55 4.18 -2.86
C ARG A 106 -24.34 3.26 -1.93
N ALA A 107 -25.20 2.40 -2.48
CA ALA A 107 -25.97 1.46 -1.68
C ALA A 107 -25.07 0.51 -0.86
N ALA A 108 -23.94 0.05 -1.41
CA ALA A 108 -22.96 -0.73 -0.66
C ALA A 108 -22.34 0.10 0.48
N HIS A 109 -21.92 1.34 0.20
CA HIS A 109 -21.35 2.24 1.22
C HIS A 109 -22.36 2.55 2.34
N ASP A 110 -23.63 2.84 2.00
CA ASP A 110 -24.69 3.16 2.97
C ASP A 110 -25.00 1.99 3.91
N ARG A 111 -24.69 0.75 3.49
CA ARG A 111 -24.76 -0.45 4.35
C ARG A 111 -23.51 -0.67 5.22
N GLY A 112 -22.53 0.24 5.18
CA GLY A 112 -21.27 0.12 5.93
C GLY A 112 -20.25 -0.84 5.30
N VAL A 113 -20.42 -1.19 4.02
CA VAL A 113 -19.45 -2.01 3.27
C VAL A 113 -18.18 -1.19 3.05
N ARG A 114 -17.01 -1.77 3.30
CA ARG A 114 -15.72 -1.15 3.00
C ARG A 114 -15.55 -0.96 1.50
N ILE A 115 -15.27 0.27 1.07
CA ILE A 115 -15.05 0.60 -0.34
C ILE A 115 -13.58 0.88 -0.58
N MET A 116 -12.99 0.26 -1.60
CA MET A 116 -11.58 0.45 -1.95
C MET A 116 -11.42 0.78 -3.43
N SER A 117 -10.41 1.58 -3.74
CA SER A 117 -9.98 1.77 -5.13
C SER A 117 -8.50 1.52 -5.31
N ILE A 118 -8.15 1.04 -6.49
CA ILE A 118 -6.77 0.87 -6.94
C ILE A 118 -6.59 1.78 -8.16
N CYS A 119 -5.50 2.59 -8.18
CA CYS A 119 -5.12 3.42 -9.32
C CYS A 119 -6.24 4.42 -9.73
N THR A 120 -6.59 4.46 -11.01
CA THR A 120 -7.67 5.29 -11.56
C THR A 120 -9.08 4.84 -11.14
N GLY A 121 -9.24 3.73 -10.44
CA GLY A 121 -10.51 3.37 -9.79
C GLY A 121 -11.02 4.44 -8.83
N ALA A 122 -10.14 5.32 -8.33
CA ALA A 122 -10.53 6.49 -7.55
C ALA A 122 -11.45 7.46 -8.31
N PHE A 123 -11.32 7.58 -9.63
CA PHE A 123 -12.23 8.38 -10.45
C PHE A 123 -13.66 7.83 -10.41
N VAL A 124 -13.79 6.51 -10.42
CA VAL A 124 -15.10 5.84 -10.31
C VAL A 124 -15.74 6.14 -8.96
N LEU A 125 -14.97 6.05 -7.87
CA LEU A 125 -15.48 6.39 -6.54
C LEU A 125 -15.83 7.88 -6.41
N ALA A 126 -15.03 8.76 -6.97
CA ALA A 126 -15.30 10.20 -6.97
C ALA A 126 -16.55 10.53 -7.80
N ALA A 127 -16.72 9.95 -9.00
CA ALA A 127 -17.91 10.10 -9.82
C ALA A 127 -19.18 9.53 -9.15
N ALA A 128 -19.05 8.55 -8.25
CA ALA A 128 -20.13 8.07 -7.41
C ALA A 128 -20.43 8.99 -6.20
N GLY A 129 -19.62 10.05 -5.94
CA GLY A 129 -19.74 10.96 -4.79
C GLY A 129 -19.16 10.41 -3.48
N LEU A 130 -18.43 9.29 -3.53
CA LEU A 130 -17.93 8.62 -2.31
C LEU A 130 -16.62 9.23 -1.76
N LEU A 131 -16.00 10.14 -2.50
CA LEU A 131 -14.77 10.82 -2.10
C LEU A 131 -14.95 12.29 -1.72
N ASP A 132 -16.14 12.85 -1.83
CA ASP A 132 -16.41 14.26 -1.55
C ASP A 132 -16.03 14.63 -0.12
N GLY A 133 -15.18 15.66 0.04
CA GLY A 133 -14.67 16.12 1.33
C GLY A 133 -13.72 15.14 2.02
N ARG A 134 -13.33 14.04 1.38
CA ARG A 134 -12.42 13.04 1.94
C ARG A 134 -11.01 13.20 1.35
N ARG A 135 -9.99 12.86 2.14
CA ARG A 135 -8.64 12.69 1.62
C ARG A 135 -8.57 11.40 0.82
N ALA A 136 -7.98 11.47 -0.37
CA ALA A 136 -7.85 10.33 -1.28
C ALA A 136 -6.53 10.39 -2.07
N THR A 137 -6.18 9.30 -2.72
CA THR A 137 -5.09 9.26 -3.71
C THR A 137 -5.53 8.52 -4.96
N THR A 138 -4.80 8.75 -6.03
CA THR A 138 -4.90 8.05 -7.31
C THR A 138 -3.50 7.91 -7.92
N HIS A 139 -3.40 7.31 -9.11
CA HIS A 139 -2.12 7.24 -9.82
C HIS A 139 -1.64 8.67 -10.17
N TRP A 140 -0.38 8.98 -9.83
CA TRP A 140 0.20 10.31 -9.96
C TRP A 140 0.04 10.95 -11.35
N ALA A 141 0.16 10.15 -12.42
CA ALA A 141 0.03 10.65 -13.79
C ALA A 141 -1.37 11.20 -14.12
N TYR A 142 -2.37 10.86 -13.32
CA TYR A 142 -3.76 11.30 -13.51
C TYR A 142 -4.19 12.37 -12.49
N ALA A 143 -3.30 12.81 -11.60
CA ALA A 143 -3.64 13.73 -10.51
C ALA A 143 -4.25 15.05 -10.99
N ASP A 144 -3.69 15.67 -12.03
CA ASP A 144 -4.21 16.95 -12.54
C ASP A 144 -5.56 16.79 -13.23
N ARG A 145 -5.78 15.65 -13.92
CA ARG A 145 -7.08 15.29 -14.50
C ARG A 145 -8.11 15.06 -13.39
N PHE A 146 -7.73 14.35 -12.34
CA PHE A 146 -8.60 14.08 -11.19
C PHE A 146 -9.06 15.38 -10.52
N ARG A 147 -8.16 16.31 -10.21
CA ARG A 147 -8.50 17.61 -9.63
C ARG A 147 -9.45 18.42 -10.48
N ARG A 148 -9.34 18.32 -11.82
CA ARG A 148 -10.21 19.02 -12.75
C ARG A 148 -11.64 18.54 -12.68
N PHE A 149 -11.86 17.22 -12.58
CA PHE A 149 -13.20 16.64 -12.56
C PHE A 149 -13.80 16.58 -11.17
N HIS A 150 -12.97 16.43 -10.14
CA HIS A 150 -13.38 16.22 -8.77
C HIS A 150 -12.72 17.21 -7.80
N PRO A 151 -12.97 18.53 -7.94
CA PRO A 151 -12.30 19.58 -7.15
C PRO A 151 -12.68 19.55 -5.66
N HIS A 152 -13.72 18.83 -5.28
CA HIS A 152 -14.19 18.69 -3.89
C HIS A 152 -13.48 17.56 -3.11
N VAL A 153 -12.60 16.81 -3.77
CA VAL A 153 -11.81 15.74 -3.13
C VAL A 153 -10.46 16.30 -2.68
N ASP A 154 -10.07 16.04 -1.44
CA ASP A 154 -8.73 16.36 -0.92
C ASP A 154 -7.69 15.36 -1.47
N LEU A 155 -7.26 15.59 -2.73
CA LEU A 155 -6.35 14.69 -3.42
C LEU A 155 -4.90 14.88 -2.97
N ASP A 156 -4.32 13.84 -2.38
CA ASP A 156 -2.89 13.70 -2.10
C ASP A 156 -2.23 12.72 -3.12
N PRO A 157 -1.61 13.23 -4.19
CA PRO A 157 -1.04 12.38 -5.24
C PRO A 157 0.33 11.82 -4.87
N ASP A 158 0.91 12.23 -3.75
CA ASP A 158 2.28 11.86 -3.37
C ASP A 158 2.34 10.56 -2.55
N VAL A 159 1.21 10.04 -2.05
CA VAL A 159 1.15 8.89 -1.14
C VAL A 159 0.82 7.59 -1.86
N LEU A 160 1.25 6.45 -1.30
CA LEU A 160 0.94 5.13 -1.88
C LEU A 160 -0.53 4.77 -1.70
N PHE A 161 -1.08 5.03 -0.52
CA PHE A 161 -2.50 4.82 -0.24
C PHE A 161 -2.98 5.74 0.90
N VAL A 162 -4.27 5.97 0.92
CA VAL A 162 -4.99 6.65 2.00
C VAL A 162 -5.99 5.66 2.58
N ASP A 163 -5.95 5.49 3.90
CA ASP A 163 -6.95 4.77 4.68
C ASP A 163 -7.87 5.80 5.34
N GLY A 164 -9.08 5.92 4.83
CA GLY A 164 -10.14 6.78 5.37
C GLY A 164 -11.14 6.01 6.24
N GLY A 165 -10.82 4.79 6.66
CA GLY A 165 -11.68 3.91 7.45
C GLY A 165 -12.66 3.14 6.56
N GLU A 166 -13.77 3.75 6.16
CA GLU A 166 -14.78 3.12 5.30
C GLU A 166 -14.39 3.15 3.81
N VAL A 167 -13.68 4.19 3.38
CA VAL A 167 -13.24 4.36 2.00
C VAL A 167 -11.71 4.47 1.95
N LEU A 168 -11.08 3.56 1.19
CA LEU A 168 -9.64 3.48 1.04
C LEU A 168 -9.26 3.64 -0.43
N THR A 169 -8.17 4.35 -0.70
CA THR A 169 -7.70 4.58 -2.07
C THR A 169 -6.21 4.31 -2.19
N SER A 170 -5.74 3.77 -3.32
CA SER A 170 -4.32 3.58 -3.57
C SER A 170 -3.87 4.08 -4.94
N ALA A 171 -2.58 4.38 -5.04
CA ALA A 171 -1.93 4.84 -6.26
C ALA A 171 -1.89 3.81 -7.41
N GLY A 172 -2.27 2.57 -7.12
CA GLY A 172 -2.32 1.50 -8.11
C GLY A 172 -1.02 0.69 -8.25
N VAL A 173 -1.04 -0.31 -9.13
CA VAL A 173 0.08 -1.21 -9.38
C VAL A 173 0.60 -1.81 -8.06
N ALA A 174 1.88 -1.62 -7.74
CA ALA A 174 2.47 -2.12 -6.50
C ALA A 174 1.85 -1.51 -5.22
N ALA A 175 1.34 -0.28 -5.26
CA ALA A 175 0.65 0.34 -4.13
C ALA A 175 -0.73 -0.29 -3.85
N GLY A 176 -1.36 -0.90 -4.85
CA GLY A 176 -2.56 -1.72 -4.66
C GLY A 176 -2.29 -2.96 -3.81
N ILE A 177 -1.13 -3.60 -3.99
CA ILE A 177 -0.68 -4.72 -3.15
C ILE A 177 -0.49 -4.26 -1.69
N ASP A 178 0.14 -3.09 -1.48
CA ASP A 178 0.34 -2.55 -0.13
C ASP A 178 -0.98 -2.25 0.57
N LEU A 179 -1.95 -1.67 -0.14
CA LEU A 179 -3.27 -1.42 0.42
C LEU A 179 -3.97 -2.74 0.80
N CYS A 180 -3.93 -3.77 -0.05
CA CYS A 180 -4.49 -5.09 0.28
C CYS A 180 -3.80 -5.71 1.50
N LEU A 181 -2.47 -5.64 1.59
CA LEU A 181 -1.71 -6.12 2.76
C LEU A 181 -2.01 -5.30 4.04
N HIS A 182 -2.23 -3.99 3.90
CA HIS A 182 -2.65 -3.12 4.98
C HIS A 182 -4.01 -3.57 5.55
N VAL A 183 -4.98 -3.84 4.67
CA VAL A 183 -6.31 -4.35 5.06
C VAL A 183 -6.20 -5.71 5.76
N ILE A 184 -5.45 -6.66 5.20
CA ILE A 184 -5.22 -7.96 5.86
C ILE A 184 -4.60 -7.77 7.25
N ARG A 185 -3.70 -6.81 7.40
CA ARG A 185 -3.06 -6.50 8.69
C ARG A 185 -4.04 -5.93 9.69
N THR A 186 -4.92 -5.04 9.25
CA THR A 186 -5.97 -4.43 10.08
C THR A 186 -6.98 -5.49 10.54
N ASP A 187 -7.42 -6.34 9.61
CA ASP A 187 -8.46 -7.35 9.86
C ASP A 187 -7.95 -8.56 10.67
N HIS A 188 -6.72 -9.04 10.39
CA HIS A 188 -6.22 -10.33 10.89
C HIS A 188 -4.83 -10.26 11.53
N GLY A 189 -4.28 -9.07 11.66
CA GLY A 189 -2.99 -8.82 12.32
C GLY A 189 -1.76 -9.09 11.45
N SER A 190 -0.62 -8.65 11.96
CA SER A 190 0.66 -8.65 11.25
C SER A 190 1.14 -10.04 10.81
N ALA A 191 0.87 -11.08 11.60
CA ALA A 191 1.33 -12.43 11.27
C ALA A 191 0.68 -12.97 9.98
N VAL A 192 -0.61 -12.72 9.76
CA VAL A 192 -1.32 -13.11 8.54
C VAL A 192 -0.82 -12.27 7.36
N ALA A 193 -0.79 -10.95 7.49
CA ALA A 193 -0.34 -10.03 6.44
C ALA A 193 1.09 -10.37 5.98
N ASN A 194 1.99 -10.67 6.90
CA ASN A 194 3.36 -11.02 6.60
C ASN A 194 3.49 -12.37 5.85
N ARG A 195 2.64 -13.36 6.19
CA ARG A 195 2.58 -14.62 5.40
C ARG A 195 2.08 -14.36 3.99
N SER A 196 1.06 -13.51 3.84
CA SER A 196 0.52 -13.12 2.53
C SER A 196 1.56 -12.39 1.68
N ALA A 197 2.29 -11.42 2.25
CA ALA A 197 3.37 -10.71 1.58
C ALA A 197 4.47 -11.64 1.05
N ARG A 198 4.89 -12.64 1.85
CA ARG A 198 5.87 -13.65 1.40
C ARG A 198 5.37 -14.45 0.20
N ARG A 199 4.09 -14.84 0.19
CA ARG A 199 3.49 -15.56 -0.95
C ARG A 199 3.39 -14.72 -2.20
N CYS A 200 3.22 -13.41 -2.04
CA CYS A 200 3.23 -12.44 -3.14
C CYS A 200 4.66 -12.00 -3.54
N VAL A 201 5.69 -12.45 -2.81
CA VAL A 201 7.11 -12.09 -3.04
C VAL A 201 7.33 -10.58 -2.98
N VAL A 202 6.67 -9.91 -2.04
CA VAL A 202 6.78 -8.46 -1.82
C VAL A 202 7.18 -8.15 -0.38
N PRO A 203 7.74 -6.95 -0.12
CA PRO A 203 7.99 -6.50 1.24
C PRO A 203 6.71 -6.55 2.09
N PRO A 204 6.79 -7.01 3.34
CA PRO A 204 5.61 -7.20 4.18
C PRO A 204 4.93 -5.91 4.61
N TRP A 205 5.60 -4.77 4.41
CA TRP A 205 5.09 -3.46 4.79
C TRP A 205 5.73 -2.35 3.98
N ARG A 206 4.87 -1.47 3.42
CA ARG A 206 5.19 -0.09 3.04
C ARG A 206 4.15 0.83 3.66
N GLU A 207 4.60 1.99 4.19
CA GLU A 207 3.68 2.99 4.75
C GLU A 207 2.86 3.64 3.64
N GLY A 208 1.55 3.80 3.85
CA GLY A 208 0.68 4.47 2.88
C GLY A 208 1.14 5.88 2.54
N GLY A 209 1.66 6.62 3.51
CA GLY A 209 2.23 7.96 3.32
C GLY A 209 3.60 8.00 2.62
N GLN A 210 4.16 6.86 2.19
CA GLN A 210 5.39 6.85 1.40
C GLN A 210 5.10 7.39 0.00
N SER A 211 6.02 8.21 -0.55
CA SER A 211 5.83 8.84 -1.87
C SER A 211 5.79 7.82 -3.00
N GLN A 212 4.91 8.05 -3.97
CA GLN A 212 4.92 7.38 -5.27
C GLN A 212 6.22 7.71 -6.00
N TYR A 213 6.64 6.84 -6.95
CA TYR A 213 7.73 7.15 -7.88
C TYR A 213 7.20 8.12 -8.96
N ILE A 214 7.13 9.40 -8.63
CA ILE A 214 6.66 10.45 -9.55
C ILE A 214 7.83 10.88 -10.43
N GLU A 215 7.65 10.90 -11.75
CA GLU A 215 8.51 11.66 -12.65
C GLU A 215 8.25 13.16 -12.40
N ARG A 216 8.91 13.71 -11.40
CA ARG A 216 9.02 15.16 -11.32
C ARG A 216 9.92 15.60 -12.48
N PRO A 217 9.57 16.68 -13.20
CA PRO A 217 10.52 17.28 -14.12
C PRO A 217 11.78 17.52 -13.31
N VAL A 218 12.83 16.76 -13.57
CA VAL A 218 14.14 17.03 -13.01
C VAL A 218 14.46 18.45 -13.48
N PRO A 219 14.60 19.44 -12.58
CA PRO A 219 15.10 20.74 -13.00
C PRO A 219 16.42 20.45 -13.72
N ARG A 220 16.55 20.91 -14.94
CA ARG A 220 17.72 20.67 -15.84
C ARG A 220 19.01 21.32 -15.32
N THR A 221 19.24 21.29 -14.02
CA THR A 221 20.52 21.66 -13.40
C THR A 221 20.86 20.52 -12.43
N ALA A 222 21.70 19.61 -12.93
CA ALA A 222 22.26 18.47 -12.18
C ALA A 222 23.08 18.84 -10.94
N GLU A 223 23.04 20.08 -10.48
CA GLU A 223 23.89 20.60 -9.40
C GLU A 223 23.16 20.94 -8.09
N THR A 224 21.82 20.89 -8.02
CA THR A 224 21.09 21.39 -6.84
C THR A 224 20.12 20.40 -6.18
N GLY A 225 20.16 19.12 -6.50
CA GLY A 225 19.30 18.09 -5.90
C GLY A 225 19.87 17.47 -4.63
N THR A 226 19.00 16.83 -3.81
CA THR A 226 19.43 16.13 -2.58
C THR A 226 19.78 14.64 -2.83
N ALA A 227 19.68 14.14 -4.06
CA ALA A 227 19.87 12.72 -4.40
C ALA A 227 21.26 12.19 -4.01
N ALA A 228 22.32 12.91 -4.35
CA ALA A 228 23.69 12.53 -3.99
C ALA A 228 23.90 12.53 -2.46
N THR A 229 23.26 13.45 -1.75
CA THR A 229 23.32 13.51 -0.27
C THR A 229 22.52 12.37 0.36
N ARG A 230 21.41 11.94 -0.23
CA ARG A 230 20.66 10.76 0.24
C ARG A 230 21.47 9.47 0.06
N GLU A 231 22.16 9.33 -1.06
CA GLU A 231 23.03 8.17 -1.28
C GLU A 231 24.23 8.17 -0.32
N TRP A 232 24.87 9.33 -0.13
CA TRP A 232 25.93 9.51 0.87
C TRP A 232 25.46 9.15 2.29
N ALA A 233 24.23 9.53 2.67
CA ALA A 233 23.66 9.24 3.97
C ALA A 233 23.32 7.75 4.13
N ARG A 234 22.87 7.04 3.07
CA ARG A 234 22.60 5.59 3.10
C ARG A 234 23.85 4.78 3.43
N GLN A 235 25.00 5.19 2.91
CA GLN A 235 26.29 4.54 3.19
C GLN A 235 26.76 4.75 4.64
N ARG A 236 26.16 5.69 5.35
CA ARG A 236 26.52 6.11 6.73
C ARG A 236 25.40 5.99 7.73
N LEU A 237 24.47 5.08 7.51
CA LEU A 237 23.30 4.91 8.41
C LEU A 237 23.71 4.59 9.85
N HIS A 238 24.85 3.90 10.04
CA HIS A 238 25.40 3.53 11.34
C HIS A 238 26.01 4.72 12.11
N GLU A 239 26.30 5.81 11.43
CA GLU A 239 26.89 7.02 12.01
C GLU A 239 25.82 8.01 12.50
N PRO A 240 26.12 8.86 13.49
CA PRO A 240 25.26 9.97 13.87
C PRO A 240 25.35 11.08 12.83
N VAL A 241 24.48 11.05 11.81
CA VAL A 241 24.44 12.06 10.75
C VAL A 241 23.55 13.23 11.18
N ALA A 242 24.14 14.42 11.37
CA ALA A 242 23.42 15.63 11.74
C ALA A 242 22.80 16.31 10.50
N LEU A 243 21.68 17.02 10.69
CA LEU A 243 21.00 17.77 9.62
C LEU A 243 21.92 18.80 8.93
N ARG A 244 22.80 19.44 9.71
CA ARG A 244 23.78 20.40 9.19
C ARG A 244 24.81 19.74 8.26
N GLU A 245 25.17 18.49 8.51
CA GLU A 245 26.10 17.72 7.68
C GLU A 245 25.48 17.35 6.34
N LEU A 246 24.20 16.92 6.37
CA LEU A 246 23.42 16.69 5.15
C LEU A 246 23.32 17.98 4.29
N ALA A 247 23.03 19.11 4.93
CA ALA A 247 22.92 20.39 4.24
C ALA A 247 24.28 20.84 3.67
N ALA A 248 25.37 20.67 4.44
CA ALA A 248 26.74 20.96 3.98
C ALA A 248 27.16 20.08 2.80
N HIS A 249 26.88 18.77 2.85
CA HIS A 249 27.15 17.86 1.74
C HIS A 249 26.39 18.26 0.46
N ALA A 250 25.15 18.74 0.60
CA ALA A 250 24.36 19.27 -0.51
C ALA A 250 24.78 20.71 -0.93
N ARG A 251 25.77 21.32 -0.28
CA ARG A 251 26.18 22.71 -0.48
C ARG A 251 25.03 23.71 -0.33
N MET A 252 24.12 23.45 0.62
CA MET A 252 22.92 24.26 0.89
C MET A 252 22.88 24.74 2.32
N SER A 253 22.14 25.84 2.56
CA SER A 253 21.75 26.19 3.93
C SER A 253 20.80 25.14 4.48
N VAL A 254 20.72 24.93 5.80
CA VAL A 254 19.81 23.97 6.45
C VAL A 254 18.35 24.21 6.04
N ARG A 255 17.92 25.48 5.95
CA ARG A 255 16.57 25.86 5.52
C ARG A 255 16.29 25.45 4.07
N THR A 256 17.21 25.75 3.15
CA THR A 256 17.10 25.39 1.73
C THR A 256 17.09 23.88 1.56
N PHE A 257 18.03 23.20 2.20
CA PHE A 257 18.13 21.73 2.17
C PHE A 257 16.84 21.07 2.65
N THR A 258 16.32 21.46 3.81
CA THR A 258 15.10 20.86 4.39
C THR A 258 13.90 21.05 3.45
N ARG A 259 13.76 22.23 2.83
CA ARG A 259 12.69 22.50 1.87
C ARG A 259 12.82 21.62 0.61
N HIS A 260 14.02 21.57 0.00
CA HIS A 260 14.27 20.75 -1.19
C HIS A 260 14.13 19.26 -0.88
N PHE A 261 14.69 18.83 0.25
CA PHE A 261 14.60 17.43 0.69
C PHE A 261 13.14 16.99 0.86
N ARG A 262 12.32 17.80 1.52
CA ARG A 262 10.90 17.52 1.70
C ARG A 262 10.14 17.56 0.38
N SER A 263 10.48 18.49 -0.51
CA SER A 263 9.92 18.56 -1.85
C SER A 263 10.25 17.33 -2.72
N GLU A 264 11.45 16.74 -2.55
CA GLU A 264 11.89 15.57 -3.33
C GLU A 264 11.46 14.23 -2.72
N THR A 265 11.31 14.16 -1.38
CA THR A 265 11.09 12.88 -0.69
C THR A 265 9.74 12.77 0.00
N GLY A 266 9.00 13.88 0.14
CA GLY A 266 7.79 13.95 0.96
C GLY A 266 8.05 13.97 2.47
N LEU A 267 9.29 13.69 2.93
CA LEU A 267 9.66 13.51 4.33
C LEU A 267 10.64 14.59 4.80
N SER A 268 10.65 14.85 6.11
CA SER A 268 11.78 15.59 6.67
C SER A 268 13.06 14.73 6.63
N PRO A 269 14.27 15.33 6.58
CA PRO A 269 15.52 14.56 6.59
C PRO A 269 15.64 13.58 7.76
N ALA A 270 15.16 13.96 8.95
CA ALA A 270 15.17 13.11 10.13
C ALA A 270 14.21 11.91 10.00
N GLN A 271 12.99 12.13 9.51
CA GLN A 271 12.01 11.07 9.25
C GLN A 271 12.52 10.08 8.21
N TRP A 272 13.11 10.59 7.12
CA TRP A 272 13.70 9.76 6.07
C TRP A 272 14.87 8.93 6.59
N LEU A 273 15.79 9.54 7.36
CA LEU A 273 16.95 8.82 7.93
C LEU A 273 16.49 7.70 8.87
N LEU A 274 15.47 7.98 9.70
CA LEU A 274 14.89 7.01 10.60
C LEU A 274 14.23 5.85 9.83
N GLN A 275 13.57 6.13 8.72
CA GLN A 275 13.03 5.12 7.83
C GLN A 275 14.13 4.23 7.24
N GLN A 276 15.21 4.81 6.68
CA GLN A 276 16.32 4.03 6.13
C GLN A 276 16.98 3.16 7.20
N ARG A 277 17.15 3.65 8.43
CA ARG A 277 17.67 2.88 9.57
C ARG A 277 16.75 1.73 9.96
N THR A 278 15.44 1.94 9.95
CA THR A 278 14.46 0.88 10.26
C THR A 278 14.48 -0.22 9.20
N GLU A 279 14.56 0.15 7.91
CA GLU A 279 14.69 -0.81 6.80
C GLU A 279 16.00 -1.59 6.88
N HIS A 280 17.10 -0.93 7.20
CA HIS A 280 18.39 -1.60 7.40
C HIS A 280 18.37 -2.57 8.60
N ALA A 281 17.76 -2.16 9.72
CA ALA A 281 17.57 -3.05 10.86
C ALA A 281 16.69 -4.27 10.51
N ARG A 282 15.68 -4.09 9.66
CA ARG A 282 14.82 -5.16 9.18
C ARG A 282 15.61 -6.17 8.36
N LEU A 283 16.43 -5.70 7.40
CA LEU A 283 17.30 -6.53 6.59
C LEU A 283 18.27 -7.34 7.48
N LEU A 284 18.90 -6.71 8.48
CA LEU A 284 19.81 -7.38 9.40
C LEU A 284 19.09 -8.44 10.27
N LEU A 285 17.85 -8.21 10.66
CA LEU A 285 17.02 -9.19 11.37
C LEU A 285 16.70 -10.42 10.53
N GLU A 286 16.53 -10.24 9.22
CA GLU A 286 16.19 -11.30 8.26
C GLU A 286 17.43 -12.12 7.83
N THR A 287 18.58 -11.45 7.68
CA THR A 287 19.77 -12.02 7.01
C THR A 287 20.91 -12.37 7.93
N THR A 288 20.88 -11.98 9.21
CA THR A 288 22.04 -12.17 10.12
C THR A 288 21.64 -12.72 11.49
N ASP A 289 22.64 -13.28 12.20
CA ASP A 289 22.54 -13.74 13.60
C ASP A 289 22.84 -12.65 14.64
N LEU A 290 23.07 -11.42 14.20
CA LEU A 290 23.40 -10.31 15.09
C LEU A 290 22.32 -10.15 16.17
N THR A 291 22.74 -9.92 17.40
CA THR A 291 21.80 -9.60 18.51
C THR A 291 21.07 -8.29 18.21
N VAL A 292 19.91 -8.09 18.84
CA VAL A 292 19.14 -6.82 18.68
C VAL A 292 19.98 -5.61 19.07
N ASP A 293 20.89 -5.76 20.04
CA ASP A 293 21.81 -4.71 20.46
C ASP A 293 22.89 -4.40 19.38
N GLN A 294 23.40 -5.43 18.73
CA GLN A 294 24.30 -5.27 17.59
C GLN A 294 23.59 -4.62 16.41
N ILE A 295 22.39 -5.07 16.10
CA ILE A 295 21.57 -4.47 15.03
C ILE A 295 21.26 -3.00 15.32
N ALA A 296 20.96 -2.64 16.57
CA ALA A 296 20.73 -1.23 16.91
C ALA A 296 21.96 -0.37 16.55
N ARG A 297 23.17 -0.84 16.84
CA ARG A 297 24.41 -0.15 16.47
C ARG A 297 24.63 -0.09 14.96
N HIS A 298 24.54 -1.23 14.29
CA HIS A 298 24.77 -1.32 12.83
C HIS A 298 23.74 -0.54 12.01
N ALA A 299 22.50 -0.47 12.48
CA ALA A 299 21.44 0.31 11.84
C ALA A 299 21.44 1.80 12.26
N GLY A 300 22.36 2.23 13.14
CA GLY A 300 22.51 3.62 13.54
C GLY A 300 21.49 4.13 14.57
N PHE A 301 20.86 3.21 15.31
CA PHE A 301 20.09 3.58 16.49
C PHE A 301 21.04 3.76 17.68
N GLY A 302 20.94 4.89 18.36
CA GLY A 302 21.82 5.18 19.51
C GLY A 302 21.64 4.19 20.67
N THR A 303 20.46 3.58 20.79
CA THR A 303 20.14 2.59 21.83
C THR A 303 19.23 1.50 21.30
N THR A 304 19.26 0.34 21.92
CA THR A 304 18.33 -0.77 21.63
C THR A 304 16.88 -0.39 21.94
N ALA A 305 16.66 0.46 22.94
CA ALA A 305 15.34 0.98 23.27
C ALA A 305 14.77 1.83 22.13
N ALA A 306 15.58 2.72 21.54
CA ALA A 306 15.19 3.51 20.36
C ALA A 306 14.87 2.61 19.17
N LEU A 307 15.71 1.60 18.88
CA LEU A 307 15.40 0.62 17.84
C LEU A 307 14.05 -0.07 18.11
N ARG A 308 13.81 -0.59 19.31
CA ARG A 308 12.56 -1.28 19.64
C ARG A 308 11.34 -0.37 19.47
N GLN A 309 11.42 0.87 19.94
CA GLN A 309 10.34 1.84 19.85
C GLN A 309 10.02 2.17 18.41
N HIS A 310 11.02 2.57 17.61
CA HIS A 310 10.83 2.97 16.22
C HIS A 310 10.46 1.79 15.31
N PHE A 311 11.05 0.63 15.56
CA PHE A 311 10.72 -0.58 14.82
C PHE A 311 9.28 -1.03 15.10
N HIS A 312 8.85 -1.03 16.37
CA HIS A 312 7.47 -1.36 16.73
C HIS A 312 6.47 -0.35 16.15
N SER A 313 6.76 0.93 16.24
CA SER A 313 5.90 1.99 15.68
C SER A 313 5.70 1.86 14.16
N ARG A 314 6.74 1.40 13.42
CA ARG A 314 6.71 1.31 11.96
C ARG A 314 6.34 -0.06 11.42
N VAL A 315 6.73 -1.13 12.10
CA VAL A 315 6.57 -2.52 11.65
C VAL A 315 5.43 -3.24 12.38
N GLY A 316 4.91 -2.64 13.46
CA GLY A 316 3.79 -3.17 14.24
C GLY A 316 4.15 -4.30 15.20
N VAL A 317 5.42 -4.78 15.17
CA VAL A 317 5.89 -5.89 16.04
C VAL A 317 7.28 -5.61 16.58
N ALA A 318 7.64 -6.26 17.69
CA ALA A 318 8.99 -6.14 18.26
C ALA A 318 10.05 -6.78 17.35
N PRO A 319 11.32 -6.29 17.32
CA PRO A 319 12.40 -6.84 16.49
C PRO A 319 12.61 -8.34 16.67
N THR A 320 12.54 -8.85 17.89
CA THR A 320 12.70 -10.28 18.20
C THR A 320 11.54 -11.12 17.66
N ALA A 321 10.30 -10.63 17.75
CA ALA A 321 9.13 -11.28 17.17
C ALA A 321 9.22 -11.27 15.64
N TYR A 322 9.66 -10.14 15.05
CA TYR A 322 9.91 -10.01 13.62
C TYR A 322 10.90 -11.06 13.13
N ARG A 323 12.08 -11.16 13.76
CA ARG A 323 13.09 -12.16 13.41
C ARG A 323 12.53 -13.58 13.42
N ARG A 324 11.86 -13.97 14.51
CA ARG A 324 11.27 -15.31 14.63
C ARG A 324 10.30 -15.64 13.49
N THR A 325 9.64 -14.64 12.95
CA THR A 325 8.65 -14.81 11.87
C THR A 325 9.29 -14.82 10.48
N PHE A 326 10.39 -14.08 10.29
CA PHE A 326 10.95 -13.81 8.96
C PHE A 326 12.29 -14.44 8.67
N ARG A 327 13.00 -14.91 9.69
CA ARG A 327 14.24 -15.62 9.47
C ARG A 327 13.95 -17.08 9.12
N THR A 328 14.35 -17.50 7.92
CA THR A 328 14.45 -18.92 7.57
C THR A 328 15.73 -19.44 8.22
N PRO A 329 15.71 -20.52 9.02
CA PRO A 329 16.95 -21.18 9.43
C PRO A 329 17.72 -21.61 8.18
N ASP A 330 19.03 -21.36 8.16
CA ASP A 330 19.92 -21.85 7.10
C ASP A 330 19.83 -23.38 7.06
N PRO A 331 19.45 -24.03 5.93
CA PRO A 331 19.32 -25.47 5.88
C PRO A 331 20.65 -26.22 6.04
N VAL A 332 21.79 -25.52 6.07
CA VAL A 332 23.13 -26.13 6.15
C VAL A 332 23.63 -26.35 7.59
N ALA A 333 23.03 -25.70 8.59
CA ALA A 333 23.48 -25.81 9.98
C ALA A 333 22.86 -27.01 10.76
N SER A 334 22.02 -27.84 10.15
CA SER A 334 21.34 -28.99 10.79
C SER A 334 22.01 -30.36 10.48
N GLN A 335 23.21 -30.37 9.89
CA GLN A 335 23.95 -31.60 9.61
C GLN A 335 25.41 -31.53 10.14
N ALA A 336 25.58 -31.06 11.35
CA ALA A 336 26.85 -31.20 12.07
C ALA A 336 26.58 -31.68 13.50
#